data_93b937e83ff87ea5cbf53c622fd11c9d
#
_entry.id   93b937e83ff87ea5cbf53c622fd11c9d
#
_cell.length_a   1.000
_cell.length_b   1.000
_cell.length_c   1.000
_cell.angle_alpha   90.00
_cell.angle_beta   90.00
_cell.angle_gamma   90.00
#
_symmetry.space_group_name_H-M   'P 1'
#
loop_
_entity.id
_entity.type
_entity.pdbx_description
1 polymer ?
#
loop_
_entity_poly.entity_id
_entity_poly.type
_entity_poly.pdbx_seq_one_letter_code
_entity_poly.pdbx_strand_id
1 'polypeptide(L)'
;ALNPNYNYAHRSFYGLKDSYVPKYHTRGVITTNTKIVTCESKGIVDECDIWVTDPPYADAVHYHEITEFFIGWLRKNAPEPFNEWTWDSRRALAVKGIGDDFRKGMVEAYSSMSKNMPDNGMQCVMFTHQDTGVWSDMVSIFWAAGLQVVGAWYIATETSTELKKGGYVQGTVILMLRKRPAGEHTGFKQRLLPAVRAEVKNQIETMMHLNDEVKDKMGEPVFNDSDLQMAGYAAALKVLTSYTHIGGED
;
A
#
# COMPACT_ATOMS: atom_id res chain seq x y z
N ALA A 1 4.26 19.72 32.32
CA ALA A 1 2.98 19.09 32.07
C ALA A 1 2.21 19.92 31.05
N LEU A 2 1.93 19.36 29.87
CA LEU A 2 1.14 20.02 28.85
C LEU A 2 -0.29 20.17 29.38
N ASN A 3 -0.78 21.39 29.48
CA ASN A 3 -2.15 21.67 29.89
C ASN A 3 -3.10 21.10 28.82
N PRO A 4 -3.89 20.03 29.09
CA PRO A 4 -4.75 19.42 28.11
C PRO A 4 -5.79 20.41 27.54
N ASN A 5 -6.27 21.36 28.33
CA ASN A 5 -7.21 22.38 27.86
C ASN A 5 -6.58 23.32 26.83
N TYR A 6 -5.29 23.62 26.95
CA TYR A 6 -4.59 24.42 25.96
C TYR A 6 -4.39 23.68 24.64
N ASN A 7 -4.09 22.38 24.69
CA ASN A 7 -3.92 21.57 23.49
C ASN A 7 -5.25 21.31 22.77
N TYR A 8 -6.30 20.94 23.49
CA TYR A 8 -7.57 20.61 22.87
C TYR A 8 -8.38 21.84 22.43
N ALA A 9 -8.42 22.90 23.22
CA ALA A 9 -9.17 24.11 22.86
C ALA A 9 -8.40 25.01 21.88
N HIS A 10 -7.11 25.21 22.06
CA HIS A 10 -6.35 26.18 21.27
C HIS A 10 -5.89 25.61 19.92
N ARG A 11 -5.44 24.36 19.88
CA ARG A 11 -5.02 23.73 18.61
C ARG A 11 -6.18 23.20 17.78
N SER A 12 -7.25 22.71 18.42
CA SER A 12 -8.37 22.14 17.65
C SER A 12 -9.27 23.20 17.03
N PHE A 13 -9.56 24.31 17.73
CA PHE A 13 -10.51 25.29 17.20
C PHE A 13 -9.86 26.45 16.45
N TYR A 14 -8.72 26.95 16.89
CA TYR A 14 -8.06 28.08 16.23
C TYR A 14 -7.08 27.65 15.15
N GLY A 15 -6.34 26.54 15.36
CA GLY A 15 -5.48 25.97 14.33
C GLY A 15 -6.25 25.34 13.17
N LEU A 16 -7.43 24.78 13.44
CA LEU A 16 -8.31 24.24 12.39
C LEU A 16 -8.87 25.34 11.47
N LYS A 17 -9.22 26.51 12.02
CA LYS A 17 -9.76 27.61 11.23
C LYS A 17 -8.80 28.10 10.14
N ASP A 18 -7.50 28.10 10.44
CA ASP A 18 -6.47 28.56 9.50
C ASP A 18 -5.81 27.43 8.69
N SER A 19 -5.86 26.19 9.20
CA SER A 19 -5.23 25.02 8.55
C SER A 19 -6.18 24.27 7.62
N TYR A 20 -7.50 24.37 7.84
CA TYR A 20 -8.49 23.57 7.12
C TYR A 20 -9.28 24.32 6.05
N VAL A 21 -8.94 25.54 5.73
CA VAL A 21 -9.32 26.10 4.45
C VAL A 21 -8.22 25.76 3.46
N PRO A 22 -8.31 24.63 2.75
CA PRO A 22 -7.31 24.31 1.76
C PRO A 22 -7.35 25.41 0.70
N LYS A 23 -6.30 26.21 0.65
CA LYS A 23 -6.07 27.13 -0.47
C LYS A 23 -5.66 26.28 -1.67
N TYR A 24 -6.58 25.45 -2.17
CA TYR A 24 -6.37 24.72 -3.41
C TYR A 24 -6.45 25.72 -4.57
N HIS A 25 -5.30 26.14 -5.03
CA HIS A 25 -5.19 26.66 -6.38
C HIS A 25 -5.25 25.47 -7.34
N THR A 26 -6.46 24.98 -7.63
CA THR A 26 -6.66 23.99 -8.68
C THR A 26 -6.36 24.64 -10.02
N ARG A 27 -5.14 24.53 -10.48
CA ARG A 27 -4.77 24.73 -11.88
C ARG A 27 -5.00 23.46 -12.71
N GLY A 28 -5.91 22.61 -12.27
CA GLY A 28 -6.21 21.34 -12.94
C GLY A 28 -7.33 21.53 -13.96
N VAL A 29 -7.17 20.93 -15.11
CA VAL A 29 -8.25 20.70 -16.04
C VAL A 29 -9.22 19.73 -15.33
N ILE A 30 -10.45 20.20 -15.01
CA ILE A 30 -11.51 19.31 -14.55
C ILE A 30 -11.88 18.45 -15.76
N THR A 31 -11.44 17.20 -15.76
CA THR A 31 -11.90 16.25 -16.76
C THR A 31 -13.29 15.79 -16.39
N THR A 32 -14.23 15.91 -17.33
CA THR A 32 -15.65 15.53 -17.15
C THR A 32 -15.86 14.01 -17.02
N ASN A 33 -14.80 13.21 -17.10
CA ASN A 33 -14.86 11.74 -17.10
C ASN A 33 -14.45 11.10 -15.76
N THR A 34 -14.49 11.87 -14.67
CA THR A 34 -14.22 11.31 -13.34
C THR A 34 -15.45 10.59 -12.81
N LYS A 35 -15.29 9.33 -12.40
CA LYS A 35 -16.33 8.49 -11.79
C LYS A 35 -15.90 8.11 -10.38
N ILE A 36 -16.75 8.36 -9.41
CA ILE A 36 -16.57 7.90 -8.03
C ILE A 36 -17.59 6.81 -7.76
N VAL A 37 -17.11 5.63 -7.37
CA VAL A 37 -17.96 4.45 -7.13
C VAL A 37 -17.60 3.83 -5.80
N THR A 38 -18.61 3.45 -5.03
CA THR A 38 -18.46 2.60 -3.84
C THR A 38 -18.97 1.22 -4.18
N CYS A 39 -18.07 0.26 -4.29
CA CYS A 39 -18.39 -1.13 -4.59
C CYS A 39 -17.46 -2.09 -3.86
N GLU A 40 -17.82 -3.35 -3.83
CA GLU A 40 -16.96 -4.42 -3.38
C GLU A 40 -15.82 -4.60 -4.38
N SER A 41 -14.56 -4.64 -3.92
CA SER A 41 -13.37 -4.68 -4.79
C SER A 41 -13.33 -5.92 -5.71
N LYS A 42 -13.89 -7.04 -5.28
CA LYS A 42 -14.02 -8.24 -6.12
C LYS A 42 -15.08 -8.11 -7.22
N GLY A 43 -16.00 -7.13 -7.11
CA GLY A 43 -17.07 -6.87 -8.08
C GLY A 43 -16.75 -5.79 -9.10
N ILE A 44 -15.49 -5.37 -9.22
CA ILE A 44 -15.06 -4.37 -10.20
C ILE A 44 -15.26 -4.94 -11.60
N VAL A 45 -15.91 -4.15 -12.47
CA VAL A 45 -16.19 -4.48 -13.88
C VAL A 45 -15.65 -3.44 -14.86
N ASP A 46 -15.20 -2.28 -14.36
CA ASP A 46 -14.61 -1.24 -15.19
C ASP A 46 -13.23 -1.70 -15.69
N GLU A 47 -12.97 -1.53 -16.98
CA GLU A 47 -11.66 -1.82 -17.58
C GLU A 47 -10.71 -0.63 -17.37
N CYS A 48 -9.51 -0.91 -16.88
CA CYS A 48 -8.48 0.11 -16.63
C CYS A 48 -7.09 -0.38 -17.02
N ASP A 49 -6.33 0.49 -17.68
CA ASP A 49 -4.93 0.23 -18.03
C ASP A 49 -4.01 0.22 -16.80
N ILE A 50 -4.35 1.03 -15.80
CA ILE A 50 -3.58 1.19 -14.58
C ILE A 50 -4.51 1.14 -13.37
N TRP A 51 -4.19 0.25 -12.42
CA TRP A 51 -4.80 0.19 -11.10
C TRP A 51 -3.83 0.71 -10.06
N VAL A 52 -4.28 1.64 -9.22
CA VAL A 52 -3.49 2.13 -8.08
C VAL A 52 -4.24 1.76 -6.80
N THR A 53 -3.61 1.01 -5.93
CA THR A 53 -4.22 0.49 -4.71
C THR A 53 -3.35 0.72 -3.48
N ASP A 54 -4.04 0.98 -2.37
CA ASP A 54 -3.50 0.97 -1.02
C ASP A 54 -4.34 -0.04 -0.22
N PRO A 55 -3.95 -1.32 -0.21
CA PRO A 55 -4.76 -2.37 0.41
C PRO A 55 -4.71 -2.29 1.92
N PRO A 56 -5.70 -2.84 2.64
CA PRO A 56 -5.63 -2.94 4.09
C PRO A 56 -4.42 -3.77 4.51
N TYR A 57 -3.75 -3.35 5.59
CA TYR A 57 -2.57 -4.02 6.14
C TYR A 57 -3.00 -5.07 7.17
N ALA A 58 -3.48 -6.20 6.70
CA ALA A 58 -3.85 -7.37 7.49
C ALA A 58 -4.59 -7.02 8.81
N ASP A 59 -3.88 -6.83 9.91
CA ASP A 59 -4.39 -6.57 11.25
C ASP A 59 -4.12 -5.15 11.77
N ALA A 60 -3.47 -4.28 10.95
CA ALA A 60 -2.93 -3.02 11.46
C ALA A 60 -4.01 -1.98 11.80
N VAL A 61 -5.04 -1.82 10.97
CA VAL A 61 -6.07 -0.79 11.18
C VAL A 61 -7.45 -1.24 10.71
N HIS A 62 -8.42 -1.22 11.61
CA HIS A 62 -9.82 -1.49 11.31
C HIS A 62 -10.53 -0.24 10.77
N TYR A 63 -10.19 0.18 9.55
CA TYR A 63 -10.73 1.40 8.92
C TYR A 63 -12.25 1.46 8.91
N HIS A 64 -12.92 0.34 8.74
CA HIS A 64 -14.38 0.24 8.75
C HIS A 64 -15.00 0.50 10.14
N GLU A 65 -14.23 0.38 11.22
CA GLU A 65 -14.67 0.73 12.58
C GLU A 65 -14.39 2.21 12.89
N ILE A 66 -13.20 2.69 12.52
CA ILE A 66 -12.84 4.10 12.70
C ILE A 66 -13.79 5.01 11.90
N THR A 67 -14.15 4.61 10.70
CA THR A 67 -15.06 5.36 9.83
C THR A 67 -16.45 5.51 10.46
N GLU A 68 -16.94 4.51 11.19
CA GLU A 68 -18.23 4.59 11.92
C GLU A 68 -18.28 5.76 12.91
N PHE A 69 -17.15 6.04 13.58
CA PHE A 69 -17.07 7.18 14.50
C PHE A 69 -17.32 8.50 13.77
N PHE A 70 -16.65 8.72 12.64
CA PHE A 70 -16.81 9.94 11.86
C PHE A 70 -18.19 10.03 11.20
N ILE A 71 -18.73 8.93 10.71
CA ILE A 71 -20.08 8.85 10.15
C ILE A 71 -21.12 9.24 11.20
N GLY A 72 -20.96 8.77 12.44
CA GLY A 72 -21.85 9.11 13.55
C GLY A 72 -21.94 10.63 13.81
N TRP A 73 -20.86 11.36 13.58
CA TRP A 73 -20.81 12.82 13.70
C TRP A 73 -21.39 13.53 12.47
N LEU A 74 -21.01 13.13 11.28
CA LEU A 74 -21.32 13.83 10.04
C LEU A 74 -22.76 13.58 9.56
N ARG A 75 -23.30 12.37 9.78
CA ARG A 75 -24.59 11.94 9.27
C ARG A 75 -25.78 12.83 9.67
N LYS A 76 -25.71 13.43 10.86
CA LYS A 76 -26.83 14.23 11.39
C LYS A 76 -27.03 15.57 10.69
N ASN A 77 -25.94 16.19 10.24
CA ASN A 77 -25.94 17.50 9.63
C ASN A 77 -24.93 17.55 8.48
N ALA A 78 -25.05 16.64 7.54
CA ALA A 78 -24.17 16.63 6.38
C ALA A 78 -24.41 17.91 5.54
N PRO A 79 -23.35 18.68 5.20
CA PRO A 79 -23.50 19.86 4.35
C PRO A 79 -23.80 19.46 2.91
N GLU A 80 -24.40 20.35 2.15
CA GLU A 80 -24.54 20.16 0.71
C GLU A 80 -23.17 20.13 0.00
N PRO A 81 -22.98 19.27 -1.01
CA PRO A 81 -23.92 18.29 -1.59
C PRO A 81 -23.91 16.91 -0.89
N PHE A 82 -23.24 16.78 0.23
CA PHE A 82 -23.01 15.50 0.93
C PHE A 82 -24.24 14.99 1.68
N ASN A 83 -25.28 15.83 1.85
CA ASN A 83 -26.54 15.46 2.49
C ASN A 83 -27.30 14.38 1.72
N GLU A 84 -27.06 14.24 0.41
CA GLU A 84 -27.64 13.19 -0.44
C GLU A 84 -26.89 11.86 -0.39
N TRP A 85 -25.73 11.81 0.27
CA TRP A 85 -24.93 10.61 0.34
C TRP A 85 -25.49 9.59 1.33
N THR A 86 -25.25 8.30 1.02
CA THR A 86 -25.49 7.21 1.97
C THR A 86 -24.40 7.21 3.03
N TRP A 87 -24.73 7.65 4.22
CA TRP A 87 -23.82 7.73 5.36
C TRP A 87 -23.80 6.43 6.15
N ASP A 88 -23.17 5.40 5.59
CA ASP A 88 -22.81 4.16 6.28
C ASP A 88 -21.39 3.74 5.94
N SER A 89 -20.76 2.93 6.78
CA SER A 89 -19.38 2.50 6.59
C SER A 89 -19.21 1.42 5.51
N ARG A 90 -20.30 0.92 4.95
CA ARG A 90 -20.29 -0.18 3.99
C ARG A 90 -19.44 -1.39 4.43
N ARG A 91 -19.46 -1.70 5.73
CA ARG A 91 -18.62 -2.75 6.34
C ARG A 91 -18.71 -4.11 5.64
N ALA A 92 -19.84 -4.41 5.01
CA ALA A 92 -20.03 -5.65 4.26
C ALA A 92 -19.16 -5.71 2.99
N LEU A 93 -18.78 -4.56 2.43
CA LEU A 93 -17.98 -4.47 1.20
C LEU A 93 -16.46 -4.47 1.46
N ALA A 94 -16.06 -4.28 2.71
CA ALA A 94 -14.64 -4.22 3.07
C ALA A 94 -14.00 -5.61 3.03
N VAL A 95 -12.79 -5.70 2.48
CA VAL A 95 -11.92 -6.85 2.70
C VAL A 95 -11.48 -6.81 4.16
N LYS A 96 -11.88 -7.80 4.92
CA LYS A 96 -11.71 -7.88 6.37
C LYS A 96 -11.44 -9.30 6.84
N GLY A 97 -11.21 -9.45 8.13
CA GLY A 97 -10.82 -10.70 8.74
C GLY A 97 -9.33 -10.85 8.86
N ILE A 98 -8.90 -11.96 9.37
CA ILE A 98 -7.49 -12.36 9.55
C ILE A 98 -7.28 -13.73 8.91
N GLY A 99 -6.03 -14.02 8.55
CA GLY A 99 -5.68 -15.33 8.01
C GLY A 99 -6.33 -15.63 6.65
N ASP A 100 -6.99 -16.78 6.52
CA ASP A 100 -7.47 -17.29 5.24
C ASP A 100 -8.58 -16.44 4.61
N ASP A 101 -9.51 -15.92 5.41
CA ASP A 101 -10.60 -15.08 4.89
C ASP A 101 -10.07 -13.78 4.30
N PHE A 102 -9.09 -13.15 4.96
CA PHE A 102 -8.41 -11.98 4.45
C PHE A 102 -7.68 -12.29 3.14
N ARG A 103 -6.85 -13.36 3.12
CA ARG A 103 -6.12 -13.79 1.92
C ARG A 103 -7.06 -14.05 0.75
N LYS A 104 -8.15 -14.76 0.98
CA LYS A 104 -9.16 -15.04 -0.04
C LYS A 104 -9.78 -13.77 -0.60
N GLY A 105 -10.21 -12.86 0.26
CA GLY A 105 -10.78 -11.57 -0.16
C GLY A 105 -9.78 -10.74 -0.99
N MET A 106 -8.51 -10.73 -0.60
CA MET A 106 -7.46 -10.05 -1.34
C MET A 106 -7.19 -10.71 -2.71
N VAL A 107 -7.14 -12.04 -2.77
CA VAL A 107 -6.99 -12.78 -4.05
C VAL A 107 -8.17 -12.47 -4.98
N GLU A 108 -9.40 -12.48 -4.48
CA GLU A 108 -10.59 -12.15 -5.27
C GLU A 108 -10.51 -10.72 -5.83
N ALA A 109 -10.10 -9.74 -5.01
CA ALA A 109 -9.94 -8.35 -5.42
C ALA A 109 -8.86 -8.18 -6.52
N TYR A 110 -7.66 -8.70 -6.29
CA TYR A 110 -6.56 -8.59 -7.26
C TYR A 110 -6.81 -9.38 -8.54
N SER A 111 -7.49 -10.52 -8.45
CA SER A 111 -7.94 -11.30 -9.62
C SER A 111 -8.97 -10.54 -10.44
N SER A 112 -9.91 -9.84 -9.79
CA SER A 112 -10.90 -9.01 -10.48
C SER A 112 -10.22 -7.86 -11.23
N MET A 113 -9.31 -7.13 -10.59
CA MET A 113 -8.53 -6.09 -11.25
C MET A 113 -7.66 -6.63 -12.40
N SER A 114 -7.02 -7.79 -12.19
CA SER A 114 -6.22 -8.44 -13.23
C SER A 114 -7.06 -8.83 -14.45
N LYS A 115 -8.27 -9.33 -14.23
CA LYS A 115 -9.21 -9.71 -15.30
C LYS A 115 -9.67 -8.50 -16.11
N ASN A 116 -9.89 -7.35 -15.44
CA ASN A 116 -10.35 -6.10 -16.05
C ASN A 116 -9.19 -5.16 -16.42
N MET A 117 -8.04 -5.71 -16.74
CA MET A 117 -6.83 -5.02 -17.14
C MET A 117 -6.30 -5.62 -18.45
N PRO A 118 -5.85 -4.84 -19.43
CA PRO A 118 -5.21 -5.38 -20.63
C PRO A 118 -3.88 -6.07 -20.31
N ASP A 119 -3.34 -6.86 -21.23
CA ASP A 119 -2.10 -7.62 -20.97
C ASP A 119 -0.86 -6.73 -20.76
N ASN A 120 -0.85 -5.55 -21.35
CA ASN A 120 0.16 -4.52 -21.12
C ASN A 120 -0.15 -3.58 -19.94
N GLY A 121 -1.29 -3.79 -19.28
CA GLY A 121 -1.69 -3.00 -18.12
C GLY A 121 -0.82 -3.22 -16.89
N MET A 122 -1.04 -2.42 -15.86
CA MET A 122 -0.20 -2.38 -14.69
C MET A 122 -1.01 -2.17 -13.41
N GLN A 123 -0.56 -2.79 -12.31
CA GLN A 123 -1.08 -2.47 -10.98
C GLN A 123 0.06 -1.87 -10.14
N CYS A 124 -0.22 -0.74 -9.52
CA CYS A 124 0.65 -0.08 -8.56
C CYS A 124 0.07 -0.30 -7.17
N VAL A 125 0.80 -0.98 -6.31
CA VAL A 125 0.36 -1.31 -4.94
C VAL A 125 1.27 -0.61 -3.96
N MET A 126 0.67 0.23 -3.12
CA MET A 126 1.36 0.84 -1.98
C MET A 126 1.20 -0.09 -0.78
N PHE A 127 2.31 -0.53 -0.19
CA PHE A 127 2.26 -1.47 0.90
C PHE A 127 3.45 -1.32 1.83
N THR A 128 3.21 -1.44 3.13
CA THR A 128 4.27 -1.53 4.13
C THR A 128 3.81 -2.36 5.32
N HIS A 129 4.66 -3.22 5.82
CA HIS A 129 4.44 -3.97 7.04
C HIS A 129 5.75 -4.50 7.60
N GLN A 130 5.92 -4.51 8.93
CA GLN A 130 7.15 -4.98 9.56
C GLN A 130 7.22 -6.52 9.66
N ASP A 131 6.08 -7.19 9.71
CA ASP A 131 5.99 -8.63 9.86
C ASP A 131 6.26 -9.37 8.56
N THR A 132 7.21 -10.30 8.59
CA THR A 132 7.61 -11.15 7.45
C THR A 132 6.48 -12.07 6.99
N GLY A 133 5.63 -12.52 7.92
CA GLY A 133 4.47 -13.37 7.61
C GLY A 133 3.48 -12.66 6.71
N VAL A 134 3.23 -11.36 6.96
CA VAL A 134 2.36 -10.53 6.13
C VAL A 134 2.93 -10.36 4.71
N TRP A 135 4.26 -10.21 4.58
CA TRP A 135 4.91 -10.20 3.25
C TRP A 135 4.78 -11.54 2.53
N SER A 136 4.88 -12.66 3.25
CA SER A 136 4.64 -14.00 2.70
C SER A 136 3.20 -14.18 2.21
N ASP A 137 2.23 -13.65 2.94
CA ASP A 137 0.84 -13.63 2.52
C ASP A 137 0.66 -12.80 1.22
N MET A 138 1.30 -11.64 1.12
CA MET A 138 1.25 -10.81 -0.10
C MET A 138 1.84 -11.52 -1.32
N VAL A 139 2.97 -12.25 -1.17
CA VAL A 139 3.49 -13.13 -2.25
C VAL A 139 2.41 -14.10 -2.72
N SER A 140 1.82 -14.81 -1.77
CA SER A 140 0.79 -15.82 -2.06
C SER A 140 -0.45 -15.24 -2.74
N ILE A 141 -0.88 -14.04 -2.30
CA ILE A 141 -2.01 -13.32 -2.88
C ILE A 141 -1.74 -12.93 -4.33
N PHE A 142 -0.62 -12.27 -4.60
CA PHE A 142 -0.26 -11.87 -5.98
C PHE A 142 -0.06 -13.07 -6.89
N TRP A 143 0.56 -14.11 -6.36
CA TRP A 143 0.77 -15.34 -7.09
C TRP A 143 -0.54 -16.02 -7.47
N ALA A 144 -1.46 -16.18 -6.52
CA ALA A 144 -2.78 -16.75 -6.76
C ALA A 144 -3.64 -15.90 -7.71
N ALA A 145 -3.48 -14.57 -7.69
CA ALA A 145 -4.15 -13.65 -8.61
C ALA A 145 -3.55 -13.62 -10.02
N GLY A 146 -2.52 -14.44 -10.32
CA GLY A 146 -1.86 -14.48 -11.62
C GLY A 146 -1.01 -13.26 -11.94
N LEU A 147 -0.54 -12.56 -10.91
CA LEU A 147 0.28 -11.37 -11.01
C LEU A 147 1.75 -11.68 -10.71
N GLN A 148 2.65 -10.86 -11.26
CA GLN A 148 4.06 -10.84 -10.91
C GLN A 148 4.51 -9.43 -10.55
N VAL A 149 5.39 -9.30 -9.58
CA VAL A 149 6.05 -8.04 -9.25
C VAL A 149 7.17 -7.81 -10.26
N VAL A 150 7.09 -6.73 -11.03
CA VAL A 150 8.09 -6.37 -12.05
C VAL A 150 9.00 -5.25 -11.60
N GLY A 151 8.61 -4.49 -10.58
CA GLY A 151 9.40 -3.44 -9.98
C GLY A 151 9.00 -3.20 -8.53
N ALA A 152 9.93 -2.75 -7.73
CA ALA A 152 9.70 -2.37 -6.35
C ALA A 152 10.58 -1.17 -5.99
N TRP A 153 9.98 -0.16 -5.36
CA TRP A 153 10.68 1.01 -4.85
C TRP A 153 10.26 1.30 -3.44
N TYR A 154 11.20 1.65 -2.61
CA TYR A 154 10.91 2.24 -1.31
C TYR A 154 10.90 3.76 -1.42
N ILE A 155 9.86 4.39 -0.90
CA ILE A 155 9.72 5.84 -0.86
C ILE A 155 9.55 6.28 0.58
N ALA A 156 10.45 7.14 1.07
CA ALA A 156 10.31 7.79 2.37
C ALA A 156 9.15 8.80 2.29
N THR A 157 8.06 8.51 2.98
CA THR A 157 6.84 9.33 2.97
C THR A 157 6.67 10.16 4.24
N GLU A 158 7.42 9.83 5.28
CA GLU A 158 7.32 10.50 6.57
C GLU A 158 8.60 11.26 6.91
N THR A 159 8.46 12.49 7.36
CA THR A 159 9.57 13.24 7.92
C THR A 159 9.92 12.71 9.31
N SER A 160 11.22 12.63 9.61
CA SER A 160 11.72 12.25 10.93
C SER A 160 11.31 13.31 11.96
N THR A 161 10.21 13.10 12.66
CA THR A 161 9.86 13.89 13.83
C THR A 161 10.50 13.24 15.07
N GLU A 162 10.95 14.05 16.03
CA GLU A 162 11.59 13.54 17.26
C GLU A 162 10.74 12.51 18.03
N LEU A 163 9.43 12.52 17.85
CA LEU A 163 8.49 11.57 18.46
C LEU A 163 8.56 10.16 17.85
N LYS A 164 9.20 10.00 16.68
CA LYS A 164 9.31 8.73 15.92
C LYS A 164 10.75 8.19 15.91
N LYS A 165 11.60 8.60 16.84
CA LYS A 165 12.92 8.00 17.06
C LYS A 165 12.74 6.57 17.60
N GLY A 166 12.72 5.61 16.72
CA GLY A 166 12.60 4.18 17.00
C GLY A 166 12.53 3.43 15.67
N GLY A 167 12.67 2.12 15.67
CA GLY A 167 12.68 1.28 14.48
C GLY A 167 11.38 1.22 13.68
N TYR A 168 10.68 2.35 13.55
CA TYR A 168 9.48 2.47 12.74
C TYR A 168 9.84 2.64 11.26
N VAL A 169 9.08 2.01 10.38
CA VAL A 169 9.16 2.22 8.95
C VAL A 169 8.74 3.66 8.63
N GLN A 170 9.62 4.40 7.94
CA GLN A 170 9.41 5.81 7.62
C GLN A 170 8.83 6.03 6.23
N GLY A 171 8.49 4.98 5.51
CA GLY A 171 7.98 5.11 4.17
C GLY A 171 7.12 3.93 3.73
N THR A 172 6.87 3.92 2.44
CA THR A 172 6.01 2.94 1.79
C THR A 172 6.76 2.27 0.64
N VAL A 173 6.55 0.98 0.50
CA VAL A 173 7.00 0.24 -0.69
C VAL A 173 5.95 0.39 -1.79
N ILE A 174 6.40 0.81 -2.96
CA ILE A 174 5.61 0.80 -4.19
C ILE A 174 5.96 -0.48 -4.95
N LEU A 175 4.97 -1.34 -5.13
CA LEU A 175 5.09 -2.56 -5.94
C LEU A 175 4.40 -2.35 -7.28
N MET A 176 5.11 -2.58 -8.36
CA MET A 176 4.55 -2.59 -9.71
C MET A 176 4.32 -4.02 -10.14
N LEU A 177 3.08 -4.33 -10.49
CA LEU A 177 2.66 -5.66 -10.88
C LEU A 177 2.16 -5.67 -12.31
N ARG A 178 2.40 -6.80 -12.98
CA ARG A 178 1.81 -7.11 -14.28
C ARG A 178 1.20 -8.49 -14.26
N LYS A 179 0.34 -8.79 -15.22
CA LYS A 179 -0.07 -10.17 -15.46
C LYS A 179 1.16 -11.03 -15.68
N ARG A 180 1.19 -12.19 -15.04
CA ARG A 180 2.24 -13.16 -15.31
C ARG A 180 2.08 -13.69 -16.73
N PRO A 181 3.18 -13.79 -17.50
CA PRO A 181 3.12 -14.39 -18.83
C PRO A 181 2.50 -15.78 -18.79
N ALA A 182 1.75 -16.12 -19.84
CA ALA A 182 1.21 -17.45 -19.99
C ALA A 182 2.33 -18.49 -20.16
N GLY A 183 2.13 -19.68 -19.61
CA GLY A 183 3.08 -20.78 -19.66
C GLY A 183 3.55 -21.19 -18.28
N GLU A 184 4.18 -22.38 -18.21
CA GLU A 184 4.73 -22.88 -16.97
C GLU A 184 6.18 -22.43 -16.81
N HIS A 185 6.43 -21.67 -15.74
CA HIS A 185 7.76 -21.26 -15.31
C HIS A 185 8.05 -21.89 -13.96
N THR A 186 8.76 -23.03 -13.96
CA THR A 186 9.13 -23.73 -12.74
C THR A 186 10.46 -23.21 -12.21
N GLY A 187 10.45 -22.70 -10.99
CA GLY A 187 11.64 -22.38 -10.23
C GLY A 187 12.08 -23.55 -9.34
N PHE A 188 13.37 -23.80 -9.23
CA PHE A 188 13.95 -24.79 -8.33
C PHE A 188 14.63 -24.07 -7.16
N LYS A 189 14.44 -24.54 -5.93
CA LYS A 189 15.01 -23.94 -4.71
C LYS A 189 16.50 -23.64 -4.82
N GLN A 190 17.27 -24.53 -5.43
CA GLN A 190 18.71 -24.36 -5.63
C GLN A 190 19.07 -23.10 -6.45
N ARG A 191 18.27 -22.73 -7.42
CA ARG A 191 18.47 -21.53 -8.25
C ARG A 191 17.75 -20.32 -7.68
N LEU A 192 16.61 -20.54 -7.03
CA LEU A 192 15.76 -19.49 -6.48
C LEU A 192 16.45 -18.74 -5.33
N LEU A 193 17.04 -19.45 -4.37
CA LEU A 193 17.71 -18.83 -3.24
C LEU A 193 18.87 -17.91 -3.64
N PRO A 194 19.79 -18.31 -4.54
CA PRO A 194 20.81 -17.42 -5.06
C PRO A 194 20.22 -16.20 -5.80
N ALA A 195 19.17 -16.38 -6.59
CA ALA A 195 18.52 -15.28 -7.31
C ALA A 195 17.87 -14.27 -6.35
N VAL A 196 17.16 -14.74 -5.34
CA VAL A 196 16.59 -13.87 -4.29
C VAL A 196 17.68 -13.11 -3.57
N ARG A 197 18.76 -13.79 -3.15
CA ARG A 197 19.89 -13.14 -2.48
C ARG A 197 20.56 -12.07 -3.34
N ALA A 198 20.72 -12.34 -4.63
CA ALA A 198 21.31 -11.37 -5.55
C ALA A 198 20.44 -10.13 -5.73
N GLU A 199 19.12 -10.30 -5.90
CA GLU A 199 18.18 -9.19 -6.06
C GLU A 199 18.06 -8.35 -4.77
N VAL A 200 17.95 -9.01 -3.61
CA VAL A 200 17.92 -8.34 -2.30
C VAL A 200 19.21 -7.54 -2.08
N LYS A 201 20.36 -8.15 -2.36
CA LYS A 201 21.65 -7.48 -2.23
C LYS A 201 21.73 -6.23 -3.12
N ASN A 202 21.38 -6.36 -4.39
CA ASN A 202 21.37 -5.26 -5.34
C ASN A 202 20.45 -4.09 -4.89
N GLN A 203 19.27 -4.40 -4.39
CA GLN A 203 18.33 -3.40 -3.89
C GLN A 203 18.88 -2.65 -2.68
N ILE A 204 19.43 -3.39 -1.70
CA ILE A 204 20.00 -2.80 -0.49
C ILE A 204 21.24 -1.97 -0.81
N GLU A 205 22.14 -2.46 -1.65
CA GLU A 205 23.34 -1.71 -2.06
C GLU A 205 22.98 -0.41 -2.76
N THR A 206 21.95 -0.41 -3.60
CA THR A 206 21.45 0.80 -4.25
C THR A 206 20.94 1.83 -3.23
N MET A 207 20.18 1.40 -2.23
CA MET A 207 19.67 2.29 -1.18
C MET A 207 20.78 2.79 -0.27
N MET A 208 21.74 1.95 0.09
CA MET A 208 22.90 2.36 0.89
C MET A 208 23.75 3.40 0.16
N HIS A 209 23.95 3.24 -1.14
CA HIS A 209 24.66 4.23 -1.96
C HIS A 209 23.93 5.59 -1.96
N LEU A 210 22.59 5.58 -2.06
CA LEU A 210 21.79 6.79 -1.93
C LEU A 210 21.90 7.43 -0.53
N ASN A 211 21.93 6.60 0.53
CA ASN A 211 22.15 7.09 1.89
C ASN A 211 23.50 7.80 2.02
N ASP A 212 24.57 7.24 1.46
CA ASP A 212 25.90 7.83 1.51
C ASP A 212 25.93 9.16 0.76
N GLU A 213 25.36 9.21 -0.47
CA GLU A 213 25.29 10.46 -1.25
C GLU A 213 24.51 11.58 -0.55
N VAL A 214 23.44 11.24 0.15
CA VAL A 214 22.60 12.22 0.85
C VAL A 214 23.21 12.61 2.19
N LYS A 215 23.81 11.67 2.91
CA LYS A 215 24.49 11.93 4.18
C LYS A 215 25.61 12.96 4.02
N ASP A 216 26.36 12.91 2.92
CA ASP A 216 27.38 13.88 2.60
C ASP A 216 26.81 15.30 2.42
N LYS A 217 25.55 15.44 2.05
CA LYS A 217 24.87 16.72 1.81
C LYS A 217 24.04 17.21 3.00
N MET A 218 23.38 16.31 3.70
CA MET A 218 22.37 16.61 4.73
C MET A 218 22.75 16.14 6.14
N GLY A 219 23.81 15.35 6.30
CA GLY A 219 24.31 14.88 7.61
C GLY A 219 23.57 13.66 8.18
N GLU A 220 22.43 13.25 7.63
CA GLU A 220 21.65 12.08 8.07
C GLU A 220 21.27 11.18 6.89
N PRO A 221 21.21 9.85 7.08
CA PRO A 221 20.76 8.93 6.06
C PRO A 221 19.25 9.09 5.81
N VAL A 222 18.80 8.87 4.59
CA VAL A 222 17.37 8.91 4.20
C VAL A 222 16.65 7.65 4.67
N PHE A 223 17.31 6.49 4.58
CA PHE A 223 16.74 5.19 4.89
C PHE A 223 17.37 4.61 6.14
N ASN A 224 16.55 4.11 7.05
CA ASN A 224 16.97 3.38 8.24
C ASN A 224 16.99 1.85 8.00
N ASP A 225 17.39 1.07 8.98
CA ASP A 225 17.47 -0.39 8.88
C ASP A 225 16.11 -1.05 8.59
N SER A 226 15.02 -0.52 9.16
CA SER A 226 13.67 -1.03 8.89
C SER A 226 13.26 -0.79 7.44
N ASP A 227 13.65 0.34 6.86
CA ASP A 227 13.40 0.69 5.47
C ASP A 227 14.16 -0.24 4.52
N LEU A 228 15.42 -0.53 4.82
CA LEU A 228 16.24 -1.49 4.08
C LEU A 228 15.65 -2.91 4.15
N GLN A 229 15.11 -3.30 5.30
CA GLN A 229 14.44 -4.58 5.46
C GLN A 229 13.18 -4.68 4.59
N MET A 230 12.35 -3.64 4.56
CA MET A 230 11.15 -3.59 3.70
C MET A 230 11.50 -3.69 2.22
N ALA A 231 12.53 -2.96 1.80
CA ALA A 231 13.02 -3.03 0.43
C ALA A 231 13.57 -4.43 0.07
N GLY A 232 14.21 -5.11 1.01
CA GLY A 232 14.65 -6.49 0.86
C GLY A 232 13.47 -7.46 0.64
N TYR A 233 12.39 -7.32 1.40
CA TYR A 233 11.18 -8.13 1.19
C TYR A 233 10.59 -7.88 -0.20
N ALA A 234 10.44 -6.63 -0.59
CA ALA A 234 9.92 -6.26 -1.90
C ALA A 234 10.78 -6.82 -3.05
N ALA A 235 12.09 -6.79 -2.92
CA ALA A 235 13.02 -7.39 -3.89
C ALA A 235 12.83 -8.92 -3.98
N ALA A 236 12.63 -9.60 -2.86
CA ALA A 236 12.33 -11.03 -2.86
C ALA A 236 11.02 -11.34 -3.60
N LEU A 237 9.97 -10.54 -3.42
CA LEU A 237 8.71 -10.70 -4.15
C LEU A 237 8.91 -10.67 -5.67
N LYS A 238 9.75 -9.78 -6.17
CA LYS A 238 10.05 -9.66 -7.60
C LYS A 238 10.57 -10.98 -8.20
N VAL A 239 11.42 -11.68 -7.47
CA VAL A 239 11.92 -12.98 -7.91
C VAL A 239 10.87 -14.07 -7.74
N LEU A 240 10.25 -14.18 -6.57
CA LEU A 240 9.32 -15.25 -6.23
C LEU A 240 8.08 -15.28 -7.12
N THR A 241 7.49 -14.11 -7.39
CA THR A 241 6.24 -14.02 -8.17
C THR A 241 6.43 -14.23 -9.68
N SER A 242 7.67 -14.29 -10.18
CA SER A 242 7.95 -14.55 -11.59
C SER A 242 7.72 -16.02 -12.00
N TYR A 243 7.68 -16.92 -11.02
CA TYR A 243 7.50 -18.35 -11.26
C TYR A 243 6.03 -18.76 -11.09
N THR A 244 5.57 -19.75 -11.87
CA THR A 244 4.24 -20.36 -11.71
C THR A 244 4.26 -21.51 -10.71
N HIS A 245 5.38 -22.17 -10.59
CA HIS A 245 5.60 -23.28 -9.67
C HIS A 245 7.00 -23.19 -9.06
N ILE A 246 7.11 -23.58 -7.80
CA ILE A 246 8.41 -23.73 -7.13
C ILE A 246 8.56 -25.20 -6.77
N GLY A 247 9.42 -25.91 -7.51
CA GLY A 247 9.82 -27.27 -7.24
C GLY A 247 10.76 -27.31 -6.05
N GLY A 248 10.56 -28.30 -5.17
CA GLY A 248 11.52 -28.65 -4.13
C GLY A 248 12.46 -29.75 -4.59
N GLU A 249 13.57 -29.92 -3.89
CA GLU A 249 14.20 -31.22 -3.80
C GLU A 249 13.35 -32.08 -2.87
N ASP A 250 13.06 -33.32 -3.32
CA ASP A 250 12.53 -34.36 -2.43
C ASP A 250 13.67 -34.86 -1.52
#